data_dc481609f8e584183891129ba79f464e
#
_entry.id   dc481609f8e584183891129ba79f464e
#
_cell.length_a   1.000
_cell.length_b   1.000
_cell.length_c   1.000
_cell.angle_alpha   90.00
_cell.angle_beta   90.00
_cell.angle_gamma   90.00
#
_symmetry.space_group_name_H-M   'P 1'
#
loop_
_entity.id
_entity.type
_entity.pdbx_description
1 polymer ?
#
loop_
_entity_poly.entity_id
_entity_poly.type
_entity_poly.pdbx_seq_one_letter_code
_entity_poly.pdbx_strand_id
1 'polypeptide(L)'
;MKKALAIIAVFALALSAFVAVGLAIRGTTPDEPTARPTPSPTTPPPASVTEAPDEALAELYSQRIEWEPCDTNPDNDCGTLTVPIDYAEPEGETIDLALLRVPASGARVGSLVVNPGGPGAPGTSYAAAAANVFRQPLLEGFDIVGFDPRGTGDSAPVDCLSDRELDAYLAGDPTPDTPVEEQSFEESVLSFGAQCVAASGPVLGHVTTIEAARDMDVLRSALGEEQLTYLGASYGTKLGATYAELFPDKVG
;
A
#
# COMPACT_ATOMS: atom_id res chain seq x y z
N MET A 1 -14.73 -23.42 49.51
CA MET A 1 -13.35 -23.28 49.98
C MET A 1 -12.36 -24.21 49.23
N LYS A 2 -12.60 -25.54 49.12
CA LYS A 2 -11.64 -26.46 48.44
C LYS A 2 -11.39 -26.16 46.93
N LYS A 3 -12.36 -25.65 46.19
CA LYS A 3 -12.20 -25.29 44.75
C LYS A 3 -11.39 -24.00 44.55
N ALA A 4 -11.49 -23.03 45.44
CA ALA A 4 -10.73 -21.79 45.36
C ALA A 4 -9.24 -22.02 45.69
N LEU A 5 -8.91 -22.91 46.62
CA LEU A 5 -7.51 -23.28 46.91
C LEU A 5 -6.85 -24.01 45.75
N ALA A 6 -7.57 -24.84 45.00
CA ALA A 6 -7.02 -25.55 43.83
C ALA A 6 -6.69 -24.60 42.70
N ILE A 7 -7.51 -23.56 42.46
CA ILE A 7 -7.25 -22.57 41.41
C ILE A 7 -6.05 -21.69 41.77
N ILE A 8 -5.88 -21.30 43.03
CA ILE A 8 -4.72 -20.51 43.49
C ILE A 8 -3.43 -21.33 43.36
N ALA A 9 -3.46 -22.64 43.62
CA ALA A 9 -2.29 -23.52 43.49
C ALA A 9 -1.87 -23.70 42.03
N VAL A 10 -2.80 -23.78 41.08
CA VAL A 10 -2.52 -23.88 39.64
C VAL A 10 -1.92 -22.57 39.11
N PHE A 11 -2.43 -21.42 39.55
CA PHE A 11 -1.84 -20.12 39.15
C PHE A 11 -0.44 -19.90 39.75
N ALA A 12 -0.19 -20.33 40.98
CA ALA A 12 1.14 -20.23 41.59
C ALA A 12 2.17 -21.13 40.87
N LEU A 13 1.79 -22.33 40.43
CA LEU A 13 2.64 -23.24 39.66
C LEU A 13 2.92 -22.70 38.24
N ALA A 14 1.93 -22.09 37.59
CA ALA A 14 2.13 -21.46 36.28
C ALA A 14 3.06 -20.25 36.39
N LEU A 15 2.93 -19.41 37.40
CA LEU A 15 3.81 -18.26 37.63
C LEU A 15 5.26 -18.68 37.92
N SER A 16 5.47 -19.79 38.66
CA SER A 16 6.81 -20.32 38.94
C SER A 16 7.48 -20.88 37.71
N ALA A 17 6.72 -21.53 36.81
CA ALA A 17 7.24 -22.02 35.52
C ALA A 17 7.66 -20.85 34.60
N PHE A 18 6.90 -19.76 34.55
CA PHE A 18 7.27 -18.57 33.76
C PHE A 18 8.52 -17.86 34.31
N VAL A 19 8.69 -17.78 35.62
CA VAL A 19 9.90 -17.20 36.24
C VAL A 19 11.11 -18.08 36.01
N ALA A 20 10.98 -19.42 36.07
CA ALA A 20 12.09 -20.35 35.79
C ALA A 20 12.54 -20.31 34.32
N VAL A 21 11.60 -20.23 33.36
CA VAL A 21 11.92 -20.07 31.95
C VAL A 21 12.54 -18.69 31.67
N GLY A 22 12.07 -17.63 32.31
CA GLY A 22 12.64 -16.28 32.18
C GLY A 22 14.07 -16.16 32.73
N LEU A 23 14.42 -16.93 33.77
CA LEU A 23 15.77 -16.98 34.32
C LEU A 23 16.73 -17.86 33.48
N ALA A 24 16.24 -18.93 32.85
CA ALA A 24 17.02 -19.78 31.97
C ALA A 24 17.41 -19.07 30.65
N ILE A 25 16.59 -18.13 30.18
CA ILE A 25 16.88 -17.33 28.95
C ILE A 25 17.88 -16.20 29.23
N ARG A 26 18.05 -15.77 30.50
CA ARG A 26 19.02 -14.73 30.86
C ARG A 26 20.49 -15.23 30.97
N GLY A 27 20.71 -16.52 30.83
CA GLY A 27 22.04 -17.12 30.94
C GLY A 27 22.82 -17.28 29.63
N THR A 28 22.21 -17.03 28.48
CA THR A 28 22.88 -16.93 27.19
C THR A 28 23.04 -15.46 26.83
N THR A 29 24.25 -14.92 27.01
CA THR A 29 24.61 -13.65 26.37
C THR A 29 24.33 -13.81 24.88
N PRO A 30 23.47 -12.98 24.24
CA PRO A 30 23.41 -12.98 22.80
C PRO A 30 24.79 -12.58 22.29
N ASP A 31 25.34 -13.36 21.36
CA ASP A 31 26.47 -12.91 20.58
C ASP A 31 26.11 -11.52 20.06
N GLU A 32 26.96 -10.54 20.35
CA GLU A 32 26.85 -9.18 19.89
C GLU A 32 26.69 -9.24 18.35
N PRO A 33 25.61 -8.72 17.77
CA PRO A 33 25.44 -8.81 16.33
C PRO A 33 26.63 -8.09 15.71
N THR A 34 27.48 -8.85 15.02
CA THR A 34 28.56 -8.29 14.21
C THR A 34 27.95 -7.20 13.34
N ALA A 35 28.38 -5.98 13.56
CA ALA A 35 27.89 -4.81 12.85
C ALA A 35 27.95 -5.11 11.35
N ARG A 36 26.77 -5.16 10.72
CA ARG A 36 26.68 -5.26 9.26
C ARG A 36 27.49 -4.09 8.69
N PRO A 37 28.39 -4.29 7.73
CA PRO A 37 29.16 -3.20 7.15
C PRO A 37 28.17 -2.11 6.67
N THR A 38 28.39 -0.88 7.12
CA THR A 38 27.64 0.29 6.69
C THR A 38 27.82 0.39 5.18
N PRO A 39 26.75 0.38 4.37
CA PRO A 39 26.89 0.56 2.93
C PRO A 39 27.52 1.94 2.70
N SER A 40 28.57 1.98 1.89
CA SER A 40 29.14 3.26 1.42
C SER A 40 28.06 4.01 0.67
N PRO A 41 28.00 5.35 0.77
CA PRO A 41 27.05 6.14 0.02
C PRO A 41 27.27 5.86 -1.48
N THR A 42 26.34 5.12 -2.07
CA THR A 42 26.35 4.84 -3.50
C THR A 42 25.85 6.11 -4.18
N THR A 43 26.70 6.74 -4.96
CA THR A 43 26.26 7.75 -5.94
C THR A 43 25.12 7.13 -6.75
N PRO A 44 23.97 7.81 -6.92
CA PRO A 44 22.90 7.27 -7.72
C PRO A 44 23.47 6.88 -9.09
N PRO A 45 23.19 5.68 -9.60
CA PRO A 45 23.65 5.29 -10.93
C PRO A 45 23.16 6.33 -11.95
N PRO A 46 23.93 6.63 -13.00
CA PRO A 46 23.44 7.45 -14.10
C PRO A 46 22.14 6.82 -14.58
N ALA A 47 21.12 7.64 -14.78
CA ALA A 47 19.77 7.23 -15.12
C ALA A 47 19.81 6.15 -16.23
N SER A 48 19.91 4.89 -15.83
CA SER A 48 19.67 3.77 -16.71
C SER A 48 18.19 3.89 -17.06
N VAL A 49 17.89 4.11 -18.33
CA VAL A 49 16.53 4.02 -18.85
C VAL A 49 16.05 2.63 -18.43
N THR A 50 15.18 2.57 -17.46
CA THR A 50 14.60 1.30 -17.05
C THR A 50 13.76 0.86 -18.23
N GLU A 51 14.23 -0.19 -18.88
CA GLU A 51 13.67 -0.67 -20.14
C GLU A 51 12.21 -1.05 -19.91
N ALA A 52 11.30 -0.43 -20.67
CA ALA A 52 9.89 -0.76 -20.63
C ALA A 52 9.71 -2.22 -21.11
N PRO A 53 8.78 -2.98 -20.53
CA PRO A 53 8.51 -4.35 -20.96
C PRO A 53 7.93 -4.43 -22.38
N ASP A 54 7.38 -3.34 -22.89
CA ASP A 54 6.85 -3.18 -24.23
C ASP A 54 7.21 -1.78 -24.77
N GLU A 55 7.52 -1.67 -26.08
CA GLU A 55 7.83 -0.40 -26.73
C GLU A 55 6.67 0.62 -26.61
N ALA A 56 5.44 0.16 -26.65
CA ALA A 56 4.24 1.00 -26.47
C ALA A 56 4.14 1.65 -25.08
N LEU A 57 4.84 1.12 -24.07
CA LEU A 57 4.93 1.67 -22.73
C LEU A 57 6.15 2.58 -22.52
N ALA A 58 7.01 2.76 -23.52
CA ALA A 58 8.29 3.45 -23.37
C ALA A 58 8.14 4.88 -22.84
N GLU A 59 7.13 5.63 -23.28
CA GLU A 59 6.85 6.99 -22.82
C GLU A 59 6.51 6.99 -21.32
N LEU A 60 5.63 6.10 -20.89
CA LEU A 60 5.20 5.95 -19.49
C LEU A 60 6.38 5.56 -18.58
N TYR A 61 7.26 4.68 -19.05
CA TYR A 61 8.45 4.26 -18.30
C TYR A 61 9.58 5.30 -18.31
N SER A 62 9.55 6.28 -19.20
CA SER A 62 10.54 7.37 -19.26
C SER A 62 10.19 8.55 -18.36
N GLN A 63 9.00 8.57 -17.74
CA GLN A 63 8.55 9.62 -16.84
C GLN A 63 9.53 9.85 -15.70
N ARG A 64 9.53 11.08 -15.20
CA ARG A 64 10.16 11.47 -13.94
C ARG A 64 9.12 12.20 -13.11
N ILE A 65 9.04 11.84 -11.84
CA ILE A 65 8.08 12.47 -10.94
C ILE A 65 8.58 13.87 -10.62
N GLU A 66 7.75 14.86 -10.89
CA GLU A 66 7.96 16.24 -10.45
C GLU A 66 7.45 16.35 -9.02
N TRP A 67 8.39 16.46 -8.09
CA TRP A 67 8.08 16.54 -6.67
C TRP A 67 7.94 18.00 -6.23
N GLU A 68 6.83 18.32 -5.59
CA GLU A 68 6.55 19.63 -4.99
C GLU A 68 6.21 19.47 -3.51
N PRO A 69 6.49 20.47 -2.66
CA PRO A 69 6.06 20.42 -1.26
C PRO A 69 4.55 20.23 -1.14
N CYS A 70 4.12 19.30 -0.28
CA CYS A 70 2.68 19.05 -0.09
C CYS A 70 2.01 20.21 0.66
N ASP A 71 0.80 20.59 0.26
CA ASP A 71 0.01 21.65 0.90
C ASP A 71 -0.29 21.34 2.38
N THR A 72 -0.50 20.07 2.70
CA THR A 72 -0.85 19.63 4.07
C THR A 72 0.34 19.56 5.01
N ASN A 73 1.53 19.26 4.48
CA ASN A 73 2.79 19.24 5.22
C ASN A 73 3.95 19.48 4.24
N PRO A 74 4.53 20.69 4.23
CA PRO A 74 5.60 21.05 3.30
C PRO A 74 6.94 20.34 3.55
N ASP A 75 7.08 19.56 4.63
CA ASP A 75 8.24 18.69 4.86
C ASP A 75 8.14 17.37 4.04
N ASN A 76 6.98 17.10 3.47
CA ASN A 76 6.74 15.99 2.55
C ASN A 76 6.65 16.53 1.11
N ASP A 77 6.95 15.66 0.16
CA ASP A 77 6.81 15.96 -1.27
C ASP A 77 5.58 15.23 -1.83
N CYS A 78 4.81 15.93 -2.62
CA CYS A 78 3.68 15.40 -3.39
C CYS A 78 4.03 15.39 -4.88
N GLY A 79 3.45 14.46 -5.62
CA GLY A 79 3.64 14.35 -7.06
C GLY A 79 2.57 13.48 -7.70
N THR A 80 2.63 13.35 -9.01
CA THR A 80 1.73 12.50 -9.78
C THR A 80 2.52 11.58 -10.70
N LEU A 81 1.90 10.44 -11.04
CA LEU A 81 2.39 9.48 -12.00
C LEU A 81 1.28 9.15 -12.99
N THR A 82 1.50 9.38 -14.27
CA THR A 82 0.54 9.03 -15.31
C THR A 82 0.69 7.56 -15.69
N VAL A 83 -0.45 6.83 -15.73
CA VAL A 83 -0.51 5.43 -16.14
C VAL A 83 -1.69 5.21 -17.08
N PRO A 84 -1.67 4.19 -17.98
CA PRO A 84 -2.80 3.92 -18.85
C PRO A 84 -3.97 3.35 -18.05
N ILE A 85 -5.19 3.65 -18.45
CA ILE A 85 -6.37 2.98 -17.88
C ILE A 85 -6.28 1.49 -18.18
N ASP A 86 -6.04 1.13 -19.45
CA ASP A 86 -5.89 -0.25 -19.90
C ASP A 86 -4.47 -0.51 -20.42
N TYR A 87 -3.74 -1.40 -19.76
CA TYR A 87 -2.40 -1.82 -20.21
C TYR A 87 -2.41 -2.66 -21.50
N ALA A 88 -3.56 -3.11 -21.98
CA ALA A 88 -3.70 -3.70 -23.31
C ALA A 88 -3.80 -2.64 -24.43
N GLU A 89 -4.15 -1.39 -24.07
CA GLU A 89 -4.24 -0.24 -24.96
C GLU A 89 -3.42 0.95 -24.38
N PRO A 90 -2.09 0.82 -24.27
CA PRO A 90 -1.24 1.78 -23.53
C PRO A 90 -1.18 3.19 -24.14
N GLU A 91 -1.52 3.33 -25.42
CA GLU A 91 -1.67 4.63 -26.11
C GLU A 91 -3.07 5.24 -25.95
N GLY A 92 -3.97 4.58 -25.19
CA GLY A 92 -5.35 5.01 -24.94
C GLY A 92 -5.45 6.08 -23.86
N GLU A 93 -6.60 6.09 -23.15
CA GLU A 93 -6.83 7.00 -22.05
C GLU A 93 -5.91 6.69 -20.85
N THR A 94 -5.51 7.74 -20.14
CA THR A 94 -4.63 7.65 -18.97
C THR A 94 -5.31 8.19 -17.72
N ILE A 95 -4.79 7.82 -16.57
CA ILE A 95 -5.11 8.40 -15.26
C ILE A 95 -3.83 8.83 -14.56
N ASP A 96 -3.95 9.78 -13.64
CA ASP A 96 -2.87 10.19 -12.76
C ASP A 96 -3.03 9.52 -11.39
N LEU A 97 -1.94 8.95 -10.91
CA LEU A 97 -1.85 8.41 -9.56
C LEU A 97 -1.24 9.44 -8.63
N ALA A 98 -1.88 9.68 -7.50
CA ALA A 98 -1.39 10.55 -6.46
C ALA A 98 -0.24 9.88 -5.71
N LEU A 99 0.84 10.63 -5.49
CA LEU A 99 2.04 10.19 -4.80
C LEU A 99 2.35 11.11 -3.63
N LEU A 100 2.87 10.53 -2.55
CA LEU A 100 3.47 11.27 -1.45
C LEU A 100 4.81 10.63 -1.07
N ARG A 101 5.83 11.46 -0.90
CA ARG A 101 7.15 11.05 -0.44
C ARG A 101 7.49 11.74 0.88
N VAL A 102 7.92 10.95 1.85
CA VAL A 102 8.62 11.45 3.04
C VAL A 102 10.10 11.25 2.80
N PRO A 103 10.90 12.32 2.62
CA PRO A 103 12.31 12.21 2.34
C PRO A 103 13.09 11.52 3.47
N ALA A 104 14.11 10.77 3.11
CA ALA A 104 15.02 10.14 4.07
C ALA A 104 15.68 11.21 4.97
N SER A 105 15.67 11.00 6.29
CA SER A 105 16.26 11.91 7.26
C SER A 105 17.78 11.79 7.40
N GLY A 106 18.41 10.83 6.71
CA GLY A 106 19.84 10.55 6.74
C GLY A 106 20.40 10.25 5.35
N ALA A 107 21.40 9.38 5.28
CA ALA A 107 22.02 9.00 4.01
C ALA A 107 21.06 8.07 3.21
N ARG A 108 20.44 8.62 2.18
CA ARG A 108 19.48 7.91 1.34
C ARG A 108 20.13 6.69 0.67
N VAL A 109 19.47 5.54 0.80
CA VAL A 109 19.83 4.26 0.16
C VAL A 109 18.96 3.99 -1.07
N GLY A 110 17.69 4.39 -1.04
CA GLY A 110 16.71 4.18 -2.11
C GLY A 110 15.32 4.61 -1.69
N SER A 111 14.32 4.21 -2.47
CA SER A 111 12.90 4.41 -2.17
C SER A 111 12.30 3.13 -1.57
N LEU A 112 11.50 3.28 -0.51
CA LEU A 112 10.65 2.22 0.03
C LEU A 112 9.20 2.55 -0.32
N VAL A 113 8.64 1.84 -1.28
CA VAL A 113 7.23 1.99 -1.65
C VAL A 113 6.36 1.26 -0.63
N VAL A 114 5.33 1.94 -0.13
CA VAL A 114 4.49 1.40 0.95
C VAL A 114 3.01 1.39 0.58
N ASN A 115 2.29 0.37 1.05
CA ASN A 115 0.84 0.25 0.85
C ASN A 115 0.17 -0.35 2.10
N PRO A 116 -0.87 0.29 2.67
CA PRO A 116 -1.58 -0.17 3.87
C PRO A 116 -2.54 -1.34 3.59
N GLY A 117 -2.92 -1.54 2.33
CA GLY A 117 -3.91 -2.54 1.95
C GLY A 117 -5.34 -2.01 1.89
N GLY A 118 -6.23 -2.65 2.54
CA GLY A 118 -7.67 -2.47 2.43
C GLY A 118 -8.31 -3.68 1.74
N PRO A 119 -8.54 -3.74 0.41
CA PRO A 119 -8.18 -2.77 -0.65
C PRO A 119 -8.89 -1.43 -0.51
N GLY A 120 -8.32 -0.38 -1.13
CA GLY A 120 -8.91 0.96 -1.20
C GLY A 120 -8.39 1.97 -0.16
N ALA A 121 -7.46 1.59 0.70
CA ALA A 121 -6.83 2.56 1.59
C ALA A 121 -5.74 3.36 0.84
N PRO A 122 -5.73 4.73 0.96
CA PRO A 122 -4.75 5.58 0.33
C PRO A 122 -3.32 5.29 0.83
N GLY A 123 -2.40 5.02 -0.09
CA GLY A 123 -0.99 4.83 0.25
C GLY A 123 -0.29 6.13 0.64
N THR A 124 -0.73 7.25 0.08
CA THR A 124 -0.25 8.60 0.42
C THR A 124 -0.45 8.90 1.91
N SER A 125 -1.64 8.61 2.45
CA SER A 125 -1.94 8.77 3.88
C SER A 125 -1.08 7.85 4.76
N TYR A 126 -0.77 6.65 4.29
CA TYR A 126 0.09 5.71 5.01
C TYR A 126 1.55 6.19 5.05
N ALA A 127 2.06 6.70 3.93
CA ALA A 127 3.39 7.32 3.88
C ALA A 127 3.45 8.59 4.74
N ALA A 128 2.44 9.46 4.69
CA ALA A 128 2.37 10.66 5.54
C ALA A 128 2.46 10.32 7.05
N ALA A 129 1.99 9.14 7.45
CA ALA A 129 2.08 8.63 8.82
C ALA A 129 3.40 7.91 9.13
N ALA A 130 4.40 7.95 8.23
CA ALA A 130 5.64 7.15 8.31
C ALA A 130 6.35 7.25 9.66
N ALA A 131 6.42 8.43 10.26
CA ALA A 131 7.05 8.64 11.57
C ALA A 131 6.40 7.86 12.72
N ASN A 132 5.12 7.50 12.57
CA ASN A 132 4.35 6.71 13.55
C ASN A 132 4.41 5.20 13.24
N VAL A 133 4.67 4.84 11.99
CA VAL A 133 4.61 3.45 11.48
C VAL A 133 5.98 2.82 11.47
N PHE A 134 7.01 3.55 11.01
CA PHE A 134 8.34 3.01 10.78
C PHE A 134 9.34 3.45 11.86
N ARG A 135 10.41 2.66 12.02
CA ARG A 135 11.50 2.94 12.94
C ARG A 135 12.64 3.67 12.23
N GLN A 136 13.49 4.36 13.01
CA GLN A 136 14.58 5.20 12.54
C GLN A 136 15.46 4.60 11.43
N PRO A 137 15.88 3.32 11.45
CA PRO A 137 16.72 2.80 10.37
C PRO A 137 16.07 2.87 8.98
N LEU A 138 14.74 2.75 8.89
CA LEU A 138 14.02 2.91 7.62
C LEU A 138 13.88 4.38 7.25
N LEU A 139 13.51 5.23 8.22
CA LEU A 139 13.32 6.67 8.00
C LEU A 139 14.64 7.40 7.69
N GLU A 140 15.78 6.89 8.18
CA GLU A 140 17.10 7.46 7.88
C GLU A 140 17.61 7.04 6.50
N GLY A 141 17.29 5.81 6.06
CA GLY A 141 17.86 5.22 4.84
C GLY A 141 16.99 5.31 3.60
N PHE A 142 15.67 5.45 3.75
CA PHE A 142 14.76 5.38 2.62
C PHE A 142 13.87 6.61 2.51
N ASP A 143 13.67 7.07 1.28
CA ASP A 143 12.49 7.86 0.97
C ASP A 143 11.27 6.94 1.11
N ILE A 144 10.33 7.28 1.99
CA ILE A 144 9.09 6.51 2.13
C ILE A 144 8.09 7.05 1.11
N VAL A 145 7.75 6.24 0.12
CA VAL A 145 6.86 6.62 -0.99
C VAL A 145 5.54 5.88 -0.87
N GLY A 146 4.45 6.61 -0.71
CA GLY A 146 3.09 6.10 -0.82
C GLY A 146 2.47 6.51 -2.14
N PHE A 147 1.69 5.62 -2.72
CA PHE A 147 0.83 5.93 -3.85
C PHE A 147 -0.60 5.51 -3.53
N ASP A 148 -1.56 6.24 -4.05
CA ASP A 148 -2.95 5.80 -4.01
C ASP A 148 -3.16 4.87 -5.21
N PRO A 149 -3.52 3.59 -4.99
CA PRO A 149 -3.81 2.70 -6.10
C PRO A 149 -4.95 3.24 -6.96
N ARG A 150 -4.93 2.94 -8.26
CA ARG A 150 -6.00 3.32 -9.18
C ARG A 150 -7.40 3.05 -8.62
N GLY A 151 -8.30 3.98 -8.77
CA GLY A 151 -9.65 3.90 -8.24
C GLY A 151 -9.78 4.24 -6.75
N THR A 152 -8.72 4.75 -6.10
CA THR A 152 -8.74 5.08 -4.66
C THR A 152 -8.11 6.44 -4.37
N GLY A 153 -8.46 7.04 -3.23
CA GLY A 153 -7.89 8.32 -2.80
C GLY A 153 -8.01 9.41 -3.86
N ASP A 154 -6.88 9.99 -4.24
CA ASP A 154 -6.80 11.01 -5.29
C ASP A 154 -6.38 10.45 -6.67
N SER A 155 -6.41 9.11 -6.84
CA SER A 155 -6.03 8.39 -8.06
C SER A 155 -7.25 7.90 -8.84
N ALA A 156 -7.98 8.81 -9.49
CA ALA A 156 -9.21 8.53 -10.23
C ALA A 156 -10.20 7.66 -9.41
N PRO A 157 -10.67 8.15 -8.25
CA PRO A 157 -11.47 7.36 -7.32
C PRO A 157 -12.74 6.81 -7.96
N VAL A 158 -13.08 5.57 -7.59
CA VAL A 158 -14.39 5.00 -7.93
C VAL A 158 -15.44 5.66 -7.05
N ASP A 159 -16.18 6.59 -7.64
CA ASP A 159 -17.27 7.32 -7.00
C ASP A 159 -18.61 6.87 -7.60
N CYS A 160 -19.50 6.34 -6.79
CA CYS A 160 -20.74 5.72 -7.25
C CYS A 160 -21.99 6.52 -6.86
N LEU A 161 -21.95 7.17 -5.70
CA LEU A 161 -23.09 7.84 -5.09
C LEU A 161 -22.64 9.16 -4.46
N SER A 162 -23.49 10.16 -4.45
CA SER A 162 -23.30 11.31 -3.56
C SER A 162 -23.37 10.87 -2.10
N ASP A 163 -22.77 11.64 -1.18
CA ASP A 163 -22.76 11.35 0.26
C ASP A 163 -24.16 11.03 0.79
N ARG A 164 -25.17 11.81 0.37
CA ARG A 164 -26.54 11.60 0.80
C ARG A 164 -27.15 10.29 0.27
N GLU A 165 -26.81 9.90 -0.95
CA GLU A 165 -27.29 8.65 -1.54
C GLU A 165 -26.58 7.46 -0.91
N LEU A 166 -25.28 7.60 -0.62
CA LEU A 166 -24.51 6.58 0.12
C LEU A 166 -25.05 6.38 1.54
N ASP A 167 -25.35 7.47 2.25
CA ASP A 167 -25.98 7.39 3.57
C ASP A 167 -27.33 6.65 3.51
N ALA A 168 -28.15 6.94 2.49
CA ALA A 168 -29.44 6.27 2.30
C ALA A 168 -29.25 4.77 1.95
N TYR A 169 -28.27 4.44 1.12
CA TYR A 169 -27.94 3.06 0.76
C TYR A 169 -27.45 2.26 1.99
N LEU A 170 -26.55 2.84 2.79
CA LEU A 170 -26.02 2.21 3.99
C LEU A 170 -27.06 2.09 5.12
N ALA A 171 -28.10 2.95 5.13
CA ALA A 171 -29.21 2.86 6.08
C ALA A 171 -30.26 1.83 5.68
N GLY A 172 -30.17 1.23 4.48
CA GLY A 172 -31.05 0.16 4.01
C GLY A 172 -30.93 -1.11 4.86
N ASP A 173 -31.93 -1.98 4.76
CA ASP A 173 -31.91 -3.27 5.45
C ASP A 173 -30.94 -4.25 4.74
N PRO A 174 -29.81 -4.63 5.39
CA PRO A 174 -28.84 -5.56 4.80
C PRO A 174 -29.25 -7.03 4.96
N THR A 175 -30.33 -7.32 5.67
CA THR A 175 -30.80 -8.68 6.00
C THR A 175 -32.30 -8.84 5.71
N PRO A 176 -32.73 -8.71 4.43
CA PRO A 176 -34.13 -8.79 4.08
C PRO A 176 -34.70 -10.16 4.44
N ASP A 177 -35.87 -10.19 5.08
CA ASP A 177 -36.51 -11.42 5.54
C ASP A 177 -37.93 -11.62 4.98
N THR A 178 -38.41 -10.68 4.16
CA THR A 178 -39.66 -10.78 3.42
C THR A 178 -39.45 -10.65 1.90
N PRO A 179 -40.29 -11.22 1.06
CA PRO A 179 -40.16 -11.08 -0.41
C PRO A 179 -40.14 -9.62 -0.92
N VAL A 180 -40.79 -8.71 -0.21
CA VAL A 180 -40.78 -7.29 -0.57
C VAL A 180 -39.44 -6.64 -0.23
N GLU A 181 -38.85 -6.99 0.91
CA GLU A 181 -37.52 -6.50 1.30
C GLU A 181 -36.43 -7.09 0.41
N GLU A 182 -36.51 -8.41 0.06
CA GLU A 182 -35.62 -9.06 -0.90
C GLU A 182 -35.62 -8.32 -2.25
N GLN A 183 -36.80 -8.02 -2.80
CA GLN A 183 -36.91 -7.26 -4.04
C GLN A 183 -36.31 -5.86 -3.92
N SER A 184 -36.61 -5.14 -2.84
CA SER A 184 -36.07 -3.78 -2.60
C SER A 184 -34.54 -3.80 -2.47
N PHE A 185 -33.99 -4.81 -1.80
CA PHE A 185 -32.56 -5.01 -1.68
C PHE A 185 -31.91 -5.27 -3.04
N GLU A 186 -32.45 -6.18 -3.86
CA GLU A 186 -31.96 -6.45 -5.21
C GLU A 186 -31.99 -5.18 -6.09
N GLU A 187 -33.09 -4.43 -6.08
CA GLU A 187 -33.21 -3.17 -6.82
C GLU A 187 -32.16 -2.13 -6.38
N SER A 188 -31.90 -2.04 -5.08
CA SER A 188 -30.90 -1.10 -4.53
C SER A 188 -29.48 -1.47 -4.96
N VAL A 189 -29.12 -2.77 -4.94
CA VAL A 189 -27.80 -3.27 -5.38
C VAL A 189 -27.58 -3.07 -6.87
N LEU A 190 -28.60 -3.35 -7.69
CA LEU A 190 -28.53 -3.13 -9.14
C LEU A 190 -28.41 -1.64 -9.48
N SER A 191 -29.15 -0.78 -8.76
CA SER A 191 -29.06 0.68 -8.91
C SER A 191 -27.68 1.19 -8.51
N PHE A 192 -27.10 0.72 -7.40
CA PHE A 192 -25.75 1.06 -6.97
C PHE A 192 -24.72 0.72 -8.06
N GLY A 193 -24.75 -0.51 -8.58
CA GLY A 193 -23.84 -0.93 -9.64
C GLY A 193 -23.97 -0.09 -10.92
N ALA A 194 -25.19 0.25 -11.32
CA ALA A 194 -25.44 1.09 -12.50
C ALA A 194 -24.89 2.53 -12.31
N GLN A 195 -25.02 3.08 -11.11
CA GLN A 195 -24.47 4.40 -10.78
C GLN A 195 -22.95 4.40 -10.75
N CYS A 196 -22.30 3.34 -10.21
CA CYS A 196 -20.85 3.18 -10.29
C CYS A 196 -20.35 3.24 -11.74
N VAL A 197 -20.98 2.49 -12.65
CA VAL A 197 -20.63 2.51 -14.08
C VAL A 197 -20.79 3.90 -14.69
N ALA A 198 -21.87 4.60 -14.35
CA ALA A 198 -22.16 5.92 -14.90
C ALA A 198 -21.21 7.01 -14.38
N ALA A 199 -20.81 6.93 -13.12
CA ALA A 199 -19.99 7.95 -12.47
C ALA A 199 -18.49 7.75 -12.68
N SER A 200 -18.00 6.49 -12.62
CA SER A 200 -16.57 6.19 -12.67
C SER A 200 -16.04 5.93 -14.09
N GLY A 201 -16.92 5.79 -15.08
CA GLY A 201 -16.53 5.64 -16.48
C GLY A 201 -15.65 4.42 -16.75
N PRO A 202 -14.69 4.52 -17.71
CA PRO A 202 -13.87 3.39 -18.14
C PRO A 202 -12.94 2.85 -17.04
N VAL A 203 -12.52 3.67 -16.09
CA VAL A 203 -11.63 3.27 -14.99
C VAL A 203 -12.20 2.09 -14.19
N LEU A 204 -13.53 2.02 -14.00
CA LEU A 204 -14.18 1.01 -13.18
C LEU A 204 -13.83 -0.42 -13.61
N GLY A 205 -13.72 -0.69 -14.92
CA GLY A 205 -13.36 -2.00 -15.47
C GLY A 205 -11.90 -2.39 -15.23
N HIS A 206 -11.06 -1.44 -14.87
CA HIS A 206 -9.61 -1.58 -14.77
C HIS A 206 -9.06 -1.42 -13.34
N VAL A 207 -9.92 -1.33 -12.32
CA VAL A 207 -9.52 -1.32 -10.91
C VAL A 207 -9.23 -2.76 -10.46
N THR A 208 -8.09 -3.29 -10.91
CA THR A 208 -7.67 -4.67 -10.61
C THR A 208 -6.31 -4.70 -9.91
N THR A 209 -6.05 -5.79 -9.17
CA THR A 209 -4.74 -6.01 -8.53
C THR A 209 -3.61 -6.12 -9.56
N ILE A 210 -3.90 -6.69 -10.73
CA ILE A 210 -2.91 -6.87 -11.81
C ILE A 210 -2.49 -5.51 -12.36
N GLU A 211 -3.45 -4.64 -12.66
CA GLU A 211 -3.12 -3.31 -13.20
C GLU A 211 -2.49 -2.41 -12.14
N ALA A 212 -2.92 -2.48 -10.89
CA ALA A 212 -2.24 -1.79 -9.80
C ALA A 212 -0.79 -2.29 -9.61
N ALA A 213 -0.51 -3.57 -9.84
CA ALA A 213 0.86 -4.09 -9.81
C ALA A 213 1.70 -3.61 -11.02
N ARG A 214 1.09 -3.44 -12.19
CA ARG A 214 1.75 -2.81 -13.35
C ARG A 214 2.04 -1.33 -13.11
N ASP A 215 1.12 -0.61 -12.45
CA ASP A 215 1.37 0.77 -12.00
C ASP A 215 2.60 0.86 -11.11
N MET A 216 2.79 -0.11 -10.21
CA MET A 216 3.97 -0.16 -9.34
C MET A 216 5.27 -0.30 -10.13
N ASP A 217 5.27 -0.98 -11.28
CA ASP A 217 6.47 -1.08 -12.11
C ASP A 217 6.76 0.21 -12.87
N VAL A 218 5.73 0.91 -13.35
CA VAL A 218 5.88 2.27 -13.88
C VAL A 218 6.40 3.22 -12.80
N LEU A 219 5.87 3.13 -11.57
CA LEU A 219 6.35 3.91 -10.41
C LEU A 219 7.82 3.62 -10.11
N ARG A 220 8.23 2.36 -10.06
CA ARG A 220 9.63 1.96 -9.88
C ARG A 220 10.53 2.64 -10.91
N SER A 221 10.12 2.62 -12.18
CA SER A 221 10.87 3.27 -13.27
C SER A 221 10.95 4.78 -13.08
N ALA A 222 9.84 5.43 -12.77
CA ALA A 222 9.77 6.87 -12.56
C ALA A 222 10.60 7.34 -11.35
N LEU A 223 10.73 6.50 -10.32
CA LEU A 223 11.61 6.71 -9.17
C LEU A 223 13.11 6.50 -9.52
N GLY A 224 13.42 5.90 -10.67
CA GLY A 224 14.79 5.59 -11.10
C GLY A 224 15.39 4.38 -10.39
N GLU A 225 14.57 3.48 -9.85
CA GLU A 225 15.02 2.29 -9.12
C GLU A 225 15.12 1.08 -10.08
N GLU A 226 16.22 0.32 -9.99
CA GLU A 226 16.38 -0.92 -10.78
C GLU A 226 15.42 -2.01 -10.29
N GLN A 227 15.22 -2.08 -8.98
CA GLN A 227 14.34 -3.02 -8.31
C GLN A 227 13.43 -2.26 -7.34
N LEU A 228 12.20 -2.74 -7.20
CA LEU A 228 11.23 -2.16 -6.29
C LEU A 228 11.44 -2.70 -4.87
N THR A 229 11.85 -1.85 -3.94
CA THR A 229 11.80 -2.16 -2.51
C THR A 229 10.41 -1.81 -2.01
N TYR A 230 9.68 -2.80 -1.52
CA TYR A 230 8.25 -2.67 -1.21
C TYR A 230 7.89 -3.24 0.16
N LEU A 231 6.99 -2.55 0.86
CA LEU A 231 6.38 -3.01 2.10
C LEU A 231 4.86 -2.87 2.01
N GLY A 232 4.17 -4.00 1.96
CA GLY A 232 2.71 -4.06 1.96
C GLY A 232 2.15 -4.65 3.25
N ALA A 233 1.11 -4.03 3.79
CA ALA A 233 0.34 -4.57 4.91
C ALA A 233 -1.02 -5.10 4.43
N SER A 234 -1.55 -6.15 5.08
CA SER A 234 -2.88 -6.69 4.77
C SER A 234 -3.03 -7.03 3.26
N TYR A 235 -4.02 -6.47 2.54
CA TYR A 235 -4.15 -6.62 1.09
C TYR A 235 -2.89 -6.15 0.33
N GLY A 236 -2.11 -5.20 0.86
CA GLY A 236 -0.83 -4.81 0.29
C GLY A 236 0.14 -5.98 0.12
N THR A 237 0.03 -7.05 0.92
CA THR A 237 0.81 -8.28 0.72
C THR A 237 0.41 -9.03 -0.54
N LYS A 238 -0.88 -9.06 -0.89
CA LYS A 238 -1.36 -9.62 -2.14
C LYS A 238 -0.88 -8.80 -3.33
N LEU A 239 -0.95 -7.47 -3.23
CA LEU A 239 -0.47 -6.57 -4.27
C LEU A 239 1.02 -6.78 -4.55
N GLY A 240 1.86 -6.83 -3.50
CA GLY A 240 3.28 -7.11 -3.62
C GLY A 240 3.60 -8.51 -4.17
N ALA A 241 2.83 -9.54 -3.79
CA ALA A 241 2.97 -10.88 -4.36
C ALA A 241 2.61 -10.91 -5.85
N THR A 242 1.56 -10.20 -6.26
CA THR A 242 1.19 -10.05 -7.68
C THR A 242 2.29 -9.32 -8.47
N TYR A 243 2.88 -8.27 -7.89
CA TYR A 243 4.01 -7.58 -8.49
C TYR A 243 5.20 -8.53 -8.70
N ALA A 244 5.58 -9.30 -7.67
CA ALA A 244 6.69 -10.24 -7.74
C ALA A 244 6.46 -11.36 -8.77
N GLU A 245 5.21 -11.77 -9.00
CA GLU A 245 4.86 -12.75 -10.04
C GLU A 245 4.98 -12.14 -11.44
N LEU A 246 4.54 -10.89 -11.64
CA LEU A 246 4.58 -10.22 -12.94
C LEU A 246 5.98 -9.74 -13.31
N PHE A 247 6.77 -9.32 -12.33
CA PHE A 247 8.08 -8.69 -12.52
C PHE A 247 9.17 -9.31 -11.61
N PRO A 248 9.44 -10.62 -11.73
CA PRO A 248 10.34 -11.33 -10.80
C PRO A 248 11.77 -10.77 -10.77
N ASP A 249 12.26 -10.20 -11.87
CA ASP A 249 13.59 -9.60 -11.99
C ASP A 249 13.65 -8.16 -11.46
N LYS A 250 12.51 -7.58 -11.07
CA LYS A 250 12.37 -6.20 -10.60
C LYS A 250 12.07 -6.11 -9.10
N VAL A 251 12.15 -7.21 -8.37
CA VAL A 251 11.94 -7.27 -6.89
C VAL A 251 13.24 -6.97 -6.17
N GLY A 252 13.20 -5.99 -5.24
CA GLY A 252 14.31 -5.58 -4.38
C GLY A 252 14.33 -6.26 -3.01
#